data_6e362df2a47c9a3958417232e420e45f
#
_entry.id   6e362df2a47c9a3958417232e420e45f
#
_cell.length_a   1.000
_cell.length_b   1.000
_cell.length_c   1.000
_cell.angle_alpha   90.00
_cell.angle_beta   90.00
_cell.angle_gamma   90.00
#
_symmetry.space_group_name_H-M   'P 1'
#
loop_
_entity.id
_entity.type
_entity.pdbx_description
1 polymer ?
#
loop_
_entity_poly.entity_id
_entity_poly.type
_entity_poly.pdbx_seq_one_letter_code
_entity_poly.pdbx_strand_id
1 'polypeptide(L)'
;MSQAADPRAKLSRAAVRWALTGLVVHHLTVARIAQALGVSWNTANTAVLAEGQRLLINDPTRFDGVRVIGVDEHVWRHTPYGDKYVTVILDLTPVHDRSGPSRLLDMVPGRSKQVFKTWLASQPATWRERIEIVAMDGWACLIVCVSVFLFERIDA
;
A
#
# COMPACT_ATOMS: atom_id res chain seq x y z
N MET A 1 7.16 11.97 -28.32
CA MET A 1 6.94 13.35 -27.78
C MET A 1 6.16 13.20 -26.49
N SER A 2 6.73 13.62 -25.37
CA SER A 2 6.07 13.51 -24.05
C SER A 2 5.00 14.62 -23.97
N GLN A 3 3.73 14.25 -23.85
CA GLN A 3 2.63 15.19 -23.64
C GLN A 3 2.83 15.92 -22.30
N ALA A 4 2.91 17.25 -22.32
CA ALA A 4 3.15 18.05 -21.12
C ALA A 4 1.99 18.00 -20.10
N ALA A 5 0.78 17.77 -20.57
CA ALA A 5 -0.43 17.58 -19.75
C ALA A 5 -1.41 16.65 -20.48
N ASP A 6 -2.29 16.02 -19.72
CA ASP A 6 -3.42 15.27 -20.30
C ASP A 6 -4.49 16.24 -20.84
N PRO A 7 -5.26 15.85 -21.87
CA PRO A 7 -6.32 16.70 -22.39
C PRO A 7 -7.27 17.15 -21.27
N ARG A 8 -7.52 18.47 -21.18
CA ARG A 8 -8.35 19.12 -20.14
C ARG A 8 -7.83 19.01 -18.70
N ALA A 9 -6.60 18.55 -18.48
CA ALA A 9 -6.01 18.55 -17.14
C ALA A 9 -5.73 19.97 -16.65
N LYS A 10 -6.07 20.27 -15.40
CA LYS A 10 -5.78 21.56 -14.76
C LYS A 10 -4.32 21.68 -14.33
N LEU A 11 -3.59 20.58 -14.25
CA LEU A 11 -2.19 20.50 -13.83
C LEU A 11 -1.36 19.80 -14.91
N SER A 12 -0.14 20.26 -15.10
CA SER A 12 0.84 19.57 -15.92
C SER A 12 1.32 18.28 -15.23
N ARG A 13 1.84 17.32 -16.00
CA ARG A 13 2.42 16.10 -15.45
C ARG A 13 3.57 16.37 -14.50
N ALA A 14 4.37 17.39 -14.78
CA ALA A 14 5.46 17.80 -13.89
C ALA A 14 4.93 18.31 -12.54
N ALA A 15 3.87 19.14 -12.54
CA ALA A 15 3.22 19.63 -11.33
C ALA A 15 2.62 18.49 -10.50
N VAL A 16 1.98 17.49 -11.16
CA VAL A 16 1.39 16.33 -10.47
C VAL A 16 2.48 15.47 -9.84
N ARG A 17 3.60 15.22 -10.54
CA ARG A 17 4.74 14.49 -9.97
C ARG A 17 5.38 15.22 -8.80
N TRP A 18 5.57 16.53 -8.92
CA TRP A 18 6.06 17.35 -7.82
C TRP A 18 5.14 17.26 -6.60
N ALA A 19 3.83 17.31 -6.82
CA ALA A 19 2.83 17.18 -5.77
C ALA A 19 2.90 15.81 -5.07
N LEU A 20 3.00 14.72 -5.83
CA LEU A 20 3.13 13.37 -5.28
C LEU A 20 4.44 13.21 -4.49
N THR A 21 5.58 13.69 -5.04
CA THR A 21 6.85 13.70 -4.33
C THR A 21 6.77 14.52 -3.04
N GLY A 22 6.14 15.69 -3.09
CA GLY A 22 5.90 16.54 -1.94
C GLY A 22 5.13 15.83 -0.83
N LEU A 23 4.07 15.08 -1.20
CA LEU A 23 3.27 14.30 -0.25
C LEU A 23 4.06 13.13 0.35
N VAL A 24 4.68 12.30 -0.50
CA VAL A 24 5.27 11.03 -0.10
C VAL A 24 6.65 11.20 0.55
N VAL A 25 7.50 12.06 -0.01
CA VAL A 25 8.90 12.23 0.41
C VAL A 25 9.05 13.37 1.42
N HIS A 26 8.35 14.49 1.17
CA HIS A 26 8.51 15.69 2.00
C HIS A 26 7.38 15.88 3.02
N HIS A 27 6.45 14.92 3.12
CA HIS A 27 5.32 14.92 4.06
C HIS A 27 4.47 16.21 4.01
N LEU A 28 4.38 16.83 2.84
CA LEU A 28 3.53 18.00 2.64
C LEU A 28 2.06 17.59 2.71
N THR A 29 1.23 18.46 3.28
CA THR A 29 -0.22 18.24 3.25
C THR A 29 -0.79 18.60 1.88
N VAL A 30 -1.91 17.97 1.49
CA VAL A 30 -2.63 18.30 0.25
C VAL A 30 -3.01 19.78 0.21
N ALA A 31 -3.34 20.39 1.36
CA ALA A 31 -3.64 21.82 1.46
C ALA A 31 -2.45 22.69 1.06
N ARG A 32 -1.24 22.38 1.53
CA ARG A 32 -0.01 23.10 1.14
C ARG A 32 0.33 22.91 -0.33
N ILE A 33 0.13 21.71 -0.86
CA ILE A 33 0.30 21.41 -2.28
C ILE A 33 -0.67 22.23 -3.12
N ALA A 34 -1.95 22.26 -2.75
CA ALA A 34 -2.98 23.04 -3.44
C ALA A 34 -2.65 24.53 -3.47
N GLN A 35 -2.21 25.07 -2.33
CA GLN A 35 -1.77 26.46 -2.21
C GLN A 35 -0.56 26.76 -3.10
N ALA A 36 0.46 25.90 -3.09
CA ALA A 36 1.67 26.08 -3.89
C ALA A 36 1.40 26.02 -5.40
N LEU A 37 0.43 25.21 -5.83
CA LEU A 37 0.04 25.05 -7.22
C LEU A 37 -1.06 26.03 -7.66
N GLY A 38 -1.60 26.85 -6.75
CA GLY A 38 -2.67 27.79 -7.06
C GLY A 38 -3.99 27.13 -7.48
N VAL A 39 -4.30 25.94 -6.96
CA VAL A 39 -5.50 25.18 -7.30
C VAL A 39 -6.35 24.88 -6.07
N SER A 40 -7.59 24.43 -6.27
CA SER A 40 -8.43 23.98 -5.16
C SER A 40 -7.87 22.70 -4.53
N TRP A 41 -8.18 22.49 -3.25
CA TRP A 41 -7.83 21.27 -2.52
C TRP A 41 -8.30 20.01 -3.27
N ASN A 42 -9.55 20.00 -3.76
CA ASN A 42 -10.09 18.87 -4.52
C ASN A 42 -9.30 18.59 -5.80
N THR A 43 -8.84 19.63 -6.51
CA THR A 43 -8.02 19.46 -7.73
C THR A 43 -6.68 18.82 -7.39
N ALA A 44 -6.00 19.30 -6.35
CA ALA A 44 -4.73 18.74 -5.90
C ALA A 44 -4.91 17.32 -5.42
N ASN A 45 -5.89 17.04 -4.56
CA ASN A 45 -6.17 15.71 -4.01
C ASN A 45 -6.48 14.70 -5.12
N THR A 46 -7.38 15.03 -6.05
CA THR A 46 -7.73 14.11 -7.15
C THR A 46 -6.51 13.81 -8.02
N ALA A 47 -5.70 14.83 -8.34
CA ALA A 47 -4.51 14.63 -9.17
C ALA A 47 -3.45 13.76 -8.48
N VAL A 48 -3.19 14.00 -7.20
CA VAL A 48 -2.22 13.20 -6.40
C VAL A 48 -2.69 11.77 -6.23
N LEU A 49 -3.98 11.55 -5.93
CA LEU A 49 -4.53 10.19 -5.81
C LEU A 49 -4.42 9.42 -7.13
N ALA A 50 -4.80 10.04 -8.25
CA ALA A 50 -4.71 9.39 -9.57
C ALA A 50 -3.26 9.02 -9.93
N GLU A 51 -2.31 9.91 -9.69
CA GLU A 51 -0.90 9.65 -9.97
C GLU A 51 -0.30 8.62 -8.99
N GLY A 52 -0.66 8.69 -7.72
CA GLY A 52 -0.28 7.70 -6.71
C GLY A 52 -0.80 6.31 -7.07
N GLN A 53 -2.06 6.22 -7.49
CA GLN A 53 -2.64 4.97 -7.97
C GLN A 53 -1.88 4.41 -9.18
N ARG A 54 -1.58 5.28 -10.15
CA ARG A 54 -0.85 4.90 -11.37
C ARG A 54 0.57 4.42 -11.10
N LEU A 55 1.31 5.11 -10.22
CA LEU A 55 2.75 4.85 -10.00
C LEU A 55 3.03 3.84 -8.89
N LEU A 56 2.16 3.77 -7.87
CA LEU A 56 2.44 3.00 -6.68
C LEU A 56 1.54 1.76 -6.56
N ILE A 57 0.25 1.91 -6.92
CA ILE A 57 -0.72 0.83 -6.73
C ILE A 57 -0.82 -0.05 -7.98
N ASN A 58 -0.90 0.57 -9.17
CA ASN A 58 -1.04 -0.15 -10.43
C ASN A 58 0.31 -0.58 -11.03
N ASP A 59 1.41 -0.40 -10.32
CA ASP A 59 2.71 -0.92 -10.74
C ASP A 59 2.70 -2.45 -10.68
N PRO A 60 2.80 -3.16 -11.82
CA PRO A 60 2.79 -4.62 -11.84
C PRO A 60 4.00 -5.22 -11.13
N THR A 61 5.08 -4.45 -10.97
CA THR A 61 6.33 -4.92 -10.35
C THR A 61 6.34 -4.74 -8.83
N ARG A 62 5.31 -4.12 -8.24
CA ARG A 62 5.30 -3.81 -6.79
C ARG A 62 5.39 -5.05 -5.90
N PHE A 63 5.02 -6.21 -6.41
CA PHE A 63 5.09 -7.49 -5.72
C PHE A 63 6.36 -8.29 -6.04
N ASP A 64 7.22 -7.78 -6.93
CA ASP A 64 8.43 -8.49 -7.31
C ASP A 64 9.46 -8.48 -6.18
N GLY A 65 10.09 -9.63 -5.98
CA GLY A 65 11.11 -9.80 -4.96
C GLY A 65 10.61 -9.88 -3.52
N VAL A 66 9.30 -9.81 -3.29
CA VAL A 66 8.72 -9.94 -1.94
C VAL A 66 8.84 -11.37 -1.46
N ARG A 67 9.45 -11.54 -0.27
CA ARG A 67 9.63 -12.83 0.43
C ARG A 67 9.18 -12.78 1.88
N VAL A 68 9.24 -11.60 2.47
CA VAL A 68 8.86 -11.36 3.87
C VAL A 68 7.75 -10.33 3.89
N ILE A 69 6.58 -10.70 4.41
CA ILE A 69 5.44 -9.80 4.55
C ILE A 69 5.11 -9.52 6.01
N GLY A 70 4.72 -8.28 6.29
CA GLY A 70 4.14 -7.87 7.57
C GLY A 70 2.66 -7.63 7.42
N VAL A 71 1.89 -8.00 8.43
CA VAL A 71 0.45 -7.75 8.49
C VAL A 71 0.15 -7.07 9.81
N ASP A 72 -0.44 -5.89 9.74
CA ASP A 72 -0.81 -5.08 10.90
C ASP A 72 -2.25 -4.58 10.77
N GLU A 73 -2.89 -4.30 11.91
CA GLU A 73 -4.23 -3.77 11.97
C GLU A 73 -4.19 -2.30 12.38
N HIS A 74 -4.79 -1.43 11.59
CA HIS A 74 -4.84 -0.01 11.87
C HIS A 74 -6.26 0.53 11.96
N VAL A 75 -6.50 1.45 12.91
CA VAL A 75 -7.76 2.17 13.02
C VAL A 75 -7.80 3.27 11.97
N TRP A 76 -8.56 3.04 10.91
CA TRP A 76 -8.67 3.99 9.79
C TRP A 76 -9.67 5.11 10.02
N ARG A 77 -10.76 4.84 10.75
CA ARG A 77 -11.84 5.81 10.98
C ARG A 77 -12.36 5.74 12.41
N HIS A 78 -12.60 6.91 13.00
CA HIS A 78 -13.31 7.05 14.27
C HIS A 78 -14.80 7.32 14.02
N THR A 79 -15.46 6.49 13.21
CA THR A 79 -16.89 6.61 12.93
C THR A 79 -17.67 5.58 13.73
N PRO A 80 -18.92 5.91 14.17
CA PRO A 80 -19.78 4.96 14.88
C PRO A 80 -20.26 3.79 14.01
N TYR A 81 -20.26 3.94 12.69
CA TYR A 81 -20.77 2.96 11.73
C TYR A 81 -19.74 2.62 10.67
N GLY A 82 -19.75 1.33 10.22
CA GLY A 82 -18.87 0.80 9.19
C GLY A 82 -17.53 0.27 9.70
N ASP A 83 -16.71 -0.22 8.79
CA ASP A 83 -15.39 -0.75 9.09
C ASP A 83 -14.47 0.35 9.61
N LYS A 84 -14.08 0.23 10.88
CA LYS A 84 -13.16 1.14 11.55
C LYS A 84 -11.71 0.79 11.30
N TYR A 85 -11.46 -0.44 10.91
CA TYR A 85 -10.14 -1.02 10.80
C TYR A 85 -9.79 -1.31 9.35
N VAL A 86 -8.50 -1.25 9.07
CA VAL A 86 -7.89 -1.77 7.86
C VAL A 86 -6.77 -2.74 8.23
N THR A 87 -6.63 -3.78 7.45
CA THR A 87 -5.46 -4.65 7.48
C THR A 87 -4.44 -4.06 6.52
N VAL A 88 -3.27 -3.73 7.04
CA VAL A 88 -2.14 -3.16 6.29
C VAL A 88 -1.18 -4.28 5.97
N ILE A 89 -0.82 -4.45 4.71
CA ILE A 89 0.13 -5.45 4.24
C ILE A 89 1.40 -4.76 3.77
N LEU A 90 2.52 -5.13 4.36
CA LEU A 90 3.82 -4.53 4.15
C LEU A 90 4.80 -5.55 3.53
N ASP A 91 5.66 -5.08 2.65
CA ASP A 91 6.88 -5.79 2.29
C ASP A 91 7.97 -5.49 3.31
N LEU A 92 8.35 -6.49 4.07
CA LEU A 92 9.44 -6.44 5.05
C LEU A 92 10.75 -7.06 4.50
N THR A 93 10.77 -7.53 3.27
CA THR A 93 11.97 -8.10 2.64
C THR A 93 13.16 -7.15 2.72
N PRO A 94 13.02 -5.83 2.37
CA PRO A 94 14.13 -4.91 2.44
C PRO A 94 14.67 -4.68 3.87
N VAL A 95 13.78 -4.78 4.87
CA VAL A 95 14.20 -4.69 6.29
C VAL A 95 14.93 -5.96 6.71
N HIS A 96 14.42 -7.12 6.31
CA HIS A 96 14.98 -8.43 6.65
C HIS A 96 16.39 -8.63 6.07
N ASP A 97 16.60 -8.27 4.81
CA ASP A 97 17.91 -8.38 4.15
C ASP A 97 18.77 -7.11 4.26
N ARG A 98 18.29 -6.08 4.99
CA ARG A 98 18.98 -4.81 5.22
C ARG A 98 19.24 -3.99 3.95
N SER A 99 18.47 -4.18 2.90
CA SER A 99 18.57 -3.45 1.63
C SER A 99 17.82 -2.12 1.62
N GLY A 100 16.87 -1.91 2.55
CA GLY A 100 16.09 -0.67 2.60
C GLY A 100 14.95 -0.69 3.62
N PRO A 101 14.09 0.35 3.60
CA PRO A 101 12.91 0.43 4.45
C PRO A 101 11.80 -0.51 3.97
N SER A 102 10.84 -0.79 4.86
CA SER A 102 9.60 -1.48 4.50
C SER A 102 8.81 -0.70 3.45
N ARG A 103 8.03 -1.42 2.65
CA ARG A 103 7.16 -0.84 1.62
C ARG A 103 5.72 -1.26 1.85
N LEU A 104 4.77 -0.36 1.59
CA LEU A 104 3.36 -0.70 1.61
C LEU A 104 3.02 -1.54 0.37
N LEU A 105 2.46 -2.74 0.58
CA LEU A 105 1.92 -3.56 -0.50
C LEU A 105 0.43 -3.29 -0.72
N ASP A 106 -0.36 -3.32 0.37
CA ASP A 106 -1.80 -3.11 0.24
C ASP A 106 -2.45 -2.66 1.56
N MET A 107 -3.68 -2.15 1.46
CA MET A 107 -4.55 -1.84 2.59
C MET A 107 -5.95 -2.35 2.29
N VAL A 108 -6.45 -3.29 3.06
CA VAL A 108 -7.77 -3.88 2.86
C VAL A 108 -8.69 -3.59 4.05
N PRO A 109 -9.96 -3.21 3.81
CA PRO A 109 -10.91 -2.95 4.89
C PRO A 109 -11.13 -4.19 5.76
N GLY A 110 -11.24 -3.97 7.10
CA GLY A 110 -11.47 -5.02 8.08
C GLY A 110 -10.20 -5.41 8.85
N ARG A 111 -10.38 -6.27 9.89
CA ARG A 111 -9.30 -6.72 10.78
C ARG A 111 -9.34 -8.20 11.10
N SER A 112 -10.08 -9.00 10.36
CA SER A 112 -10.19 -10.43 10.68
C SER A 112 -9.15 -11.26 9.94
N LYS A 113 -8.80 -12.41 10.50
CA LYS A 113 -8.00 -13.44 9.79
C LYS A 113 -8.54 -13.70 8.38
N GLN A 114 -9.87 -13.66 8.22
CA GLN A 114 -10.53 -13.89 6.94
C GLN A 114 -10.20 -12.82 5.91
N VAL A 115 -10.04 -11.56 6.32
CA VAL A 115 -9.65 -10.45 5.42
C VAL A 115 -8.28 -10.75 4.83
N PHE A 116 -7.30 -11.06 5.67
CA PHE A 116 -5.96 -11.41 5.20
C PHE A 116 -5.95 -12.69 4.36
N LYS A 117 -6.68 -13.73 4.77
CA LYS A 117 -6.81 -14.98 4.01
C LYS A 117 -7.38 -14.75 2.61
N THR A 118 -8.44 -13.93 2.51
CA THR A 118 -9.07 -13.58 1.23
C THR A 118 -8.11 -12.77 0.36
N TRP A 119 -7.41 -11.80 0.94
CA TRP A 119 -6.41 -11.03 0.21
C TRP A 119 -5.26 -11.93 -0.29
N LEU A 120 -4.73 -12.79 0.56
CA LEU A 120 -3.66 -13.72 0.19
C LEU A 120 -4.11 -14.69 -0.90
N ALA A 121 -5.35 -15.20 -0.83
CA ALA A 121 -5.92 -16.08 -1.84
C ALA A 121 -6.11 -15.40 -3.21
N SER A 122 -6.27 -14.07 -3.23
CA SER A 122 -6.37 -13.30 -4.47
C SER A 122 -5.03 -13.11 -5.18
N GLN A 123 -3.91 -13.37 -4.49
CA GLN A 123 -2.58 -13.27 -5.09
C GLN A 123 -2.25 -14.51 -5.92
N PRO A 124 -1.43 -14.38 -6.99
CA PRO A 124 -0.99 -15.52 -7.80
C PRO A 124 -0.32 -16.61 -6.96
N ALA A 125 -0.59 -17.89 -7.27
CA ALA A 125 0.01 -19.01 -6.55
C ALA A 125 1.55 -18.94 -6.55
N THR A 126 2.14 -18.64 -7.70
CA THR A 126 3.59 -18.48 -7.87
C THR A 126 4.20 -17.37 -7.01
N TRP A 127 3.43 -16.34 -6.68
CA TRP A 127 3.87 -15.30 -5.75
C TRP A 127 3.76 -15.80 -4.30
N ARG A 128 2.66 -16.43 -3.93
CA ARG A 128 2.44 -16.97 -2.58
C ARG A 128 3.51 -17.99 -2.18
N GLU A 129 3.92 -18.84 -3.12
CA GLU A 129 4.96 -19.85 -2.92
C GLU A 129 6.36 -19.26 -2.64
N ARG A 130 6.58 -18.00 -3.01
CA ARG A 130 7.84 -17.29 -2.72
C ARG A 130 7.88 -16.62 -1.36
N ILE A 131 6.74 -16.52 -0.66
CA ILE A 131 6.69 -15.91 0.67
C ILE A 131 7.31 -16.89 1.67
N GLU A 132 8.37 -16.44 2.32
CA GLU A 132 9.14 -17.21 3.30
C GLU A 132 8.67 -16.94 4.73
N ILE A 133 8.29 -15.70 5.04
CA ILE A 133 7.93 -15.26 6.38
C ILE A 133 6.70 -14.36 6.31
N VAL A 134 5.76 -14.60 7.23
CA VAL A 134 4.65 -13.70 7.53
C VAL A 134 4.78 -13.25 8.98
N ALA A 135 5.04 -11.96 9.20
CA ALA A 135 5.07 -11.32 10.50
C ALA A 135 3.71 -10.67 10.78
N MET A 136 3.11 -11.00 11.91
CA MET A 136 1.82 -10.42 12.33
C MET A 136 1.97 -9.89 13.77
N ASP A 137 1.44 -8.70 14.03
CA ASP A 137 1.31 -8.18 15.39
C ASP A 137 -0.02 -8.68 15.98
N GLY A 138 0.07 -9.31 17.15
CA GLY A 138 -1.10 -9.89 17.82
C GLY A 138 -0.81 -11.23 18.47
N TRP A 139 -1.67 -11.72 19.30
CA TRP A 139 -1.62 -12.81 20.29
C TRP A 139 -0.91 -14.12 19.89
N ALA A 140 -0.32 -14.20 18.71
CA ALA A 140 0.63 -15.25 18.35
C ALA A 140 1.63 -14.65 17.37
N CYS A 141 2.79 -14.30 17.88
CA CYS A 141 3.98 -14.11 17.06
C CYS A 141 4.26 -15.46 16.36
N LEU A 142 3.75 -15.65 15.17
CA LEU A 142 4.01 -16.82 14.38
C LEU A 142 4.94 -16.44 13.23
N ILE A 143 6.24 -16.57 13.47
CA ILE A 143 7.20 -16.72 12.39
C ILE A 143 6.87 -18.06 11.75
N VAL A 144 6.12 -18.05 10.66
CA VAL A 144 5.85 -19.26 9.88
C VAL A 144 6.80 -19.26 8.71
N CYS A 145 7.79 -20.13 8.79
CA CYS A 145 8.56 -20.53 7.62
C CYS A 145 7.60 -21.22 6.65
N VAL A 146 7.36 -20.61 5.51
CA VAL A 146 6.32 -21.02 4.56
C VAL A 146 6.94 -21.80 3.41
N SER A 147 7.03 -23.08 3.57
CA SER A 147 6.85 -24.00 2.47
C SER A 147 5.70 -24.94 2.86
N VAL A 148 4.55 -24.82 2.16
CA VAL A 148 3.38 -25.72 2.25
C VAL A 148 2.34 -25.46 3.36
N PHE A 149 2.61 -24.81 4.51
CA PHE A 149 1.72 -24.80 5.68
C PHE A 149 0.86 -23.53 5.90
N LEU A 150 0.89 -22.55 5.03
CA LEU A 150 0.16 -21.28 5.25
C LEU A 150 -1.37 -21.47 5.19
N PHE A 151 -1.85 -22.46 4.47
CA PHE A 151 -3.28 -22.71 4.34
C PHE A 151 -3.87 -23.51 5.52
N GLU A 152 -3.12 -24.44 6.12
CA GLU A 152 -3.65 -25.31 7.17
C GLU A 152 -3.59 -24.71 8.60
N ARG A 153 -2.65 -23.79 8.87
CA ARG A 153 -2.54 -23.17 10.20
C ARG A 153 -3.34 -21.89 10.40
N ILE A 154 -3.88 -21.30 9.34
CA ILE A 154 -4.82 -20.18 9.46
C ILE A 154 -6.22 -20.70 9.85
N ASP A 155 -6.49 -21.98 9.72
CA ASP A 155 -7.76 -22.65 10.06
C ASP A 155 -7.81 -23.22 11.49
N ALA A 156 -6.75 -23.08 12.31
CA ALA A 156 -6.70 -23.55 13.69
C ALA A 156 -6.95 -22.34 14.69
#